data_c43253a334c6349f26110cff793ab847
#
_entry.id   c43253a334c6349f26110cff793ab847
#
_cell.length_a   1.000
_cell.length_b   1.000
_cell.length_c   1.000
_cell.angle_alpha   90.00
_cell.angle_beta   90.00
_cell.angle_gamma   90.00
#
_symmetry.space_group_name_H-M   'P 1'
#
loop_
_entity.id
_entity.type
_entity.pdbx_description
1 polymer ?
#
loop_
_entity_poly.entity_id
_entity_poly.type
_entity_poly.pdbx_seq_one_letter_code
_entity_poly.pdbx_strand_id
1 'polypeptide(L)'
;LGEIETNQRYVLSNARCLSEGVDVPALDGVAFIDPRNSEIDIVQAVGRAIRLSKGKAIGSIVIPVFIEDHDDPDEVLNSSPFKKVWAVVNALRSHDEGLGEQLDQLRQALGKRGTVGQADKITFDLPTTITQKFQEALDVKLIESATVSWEFWFGLLEGYEEEFGDCLVARRFKSN
;
A
#
# COMPACT_ATOMS: atom_id res chain seq x y z
N LEU A 1 -12.82 -15.07 23.76
CA LEU A 1 -12.91 -13.62 23.88
C LEU A 1 -14.40 -13.30 24.09
N GLY A 2 -14.77 -12.77 25.28
CA GLY A 2 -16.13 -12.36 25.58
C GLY A 2 -16.57 -11.15 24.74
N GLU A 3 -17.83 -10.74 24.88
CA GLU A 3 -18.35 -9.54 24.25
C GLU A 3 -17.57 -8.31 24.75
N ILE A 4 -17.08 -7.50 23.80
CA ILE A 4 -16.35 -6.25 24.10
C ILE A 4 -17.41 -5.18 24.37
N GLU A 5 -17.38 -4.57 25.55
CA GLU A 5 -18.24 -3.43 25.87
C GLU A 5 -17.90 -2.22 24.99
N THR A 6 -18.91 -1.40 24.68
CA THR A 6 -18.89 -0.35 23.65
C THR A 6 -17.77 0.70 23.80
N ASN A 7 -17.11 0.79 24.95
CA ASN A 7 -16.04 1.76 25.25
C ASN A 7 -14.69 1.09 25.62
N GLN A 8 -14.55 -0.22 25.46
CA GLN A 8 -13.33 -0.92 25.81
C GLN A 8 -12.54 -1.26 24.54
N ARG A 9 -11.22 -1.14 24.62
CA ARG A 9 -10.28 -1.53 23.57
C ARG A 9 -9.35 -2.60 24.13
N TYR A 10 -9.15 -3.64 23.36
CA TYR A 10 -8.28 -4.75 23.74
C TYR A 10 -7.15 -4.87 22.72
N VAL A 11 -5.94 -5.07 23.22
CA VAL A 11 -4.78 -5.39 22.40
C VAL A 11 -4.35 -6.82 22.73
N LEU A 12 -4.34 -7.67 21.72
CA LEU A 12 -3.81 -9.02 21.81
C LEU A 12 -2.43 -9.05 21.15
N SER A 13 -1.38 -9.17 21.95
CA SER A 13 -0.03 -9.36 21.45
C SER A 13 0.28 -10.84 21.30
N ASN A 14 0.79 -11.25 20.16
CA ASN A 14 1.21 -12.62 19.95
C ASN A 14 2.36 -12.70 18.93
N ALA A 15 3.15 -13.80 19.02
CA ALA A 15 4.24 -14.05 18.10
C ALA A 15 3.88 -15.02 16.95
N ARG A 16 2.84 -15.86 17.09
CA ARG A 16 2.51 -16.92 16.12
C ARG A 16 1.03 -17.33 16.06
N CYS A 17 0.22 -17.06 17.08
CA CYS A 17 -1.13 -17.63 17.20
C CYS A 17 -2.13 -17.11 16.17
N LEU A 18 -1.94 -15.93 15.57
CA LEU A 18 -2.85 -15.39 14.57
C LEU A 18 -2.54 -15.86 13.14
N SER A 19 -1.43 -16.58 12.93
CA SER A 19 -1.09 -17.15 11.62
C SER A 19 -1.86 -18.42 11.28
N GLU A 20 -2.30 -19.22 12.28
CA GLU A 20 -3.03 -20.45 12.00
C GLU A 20 -4.23 -20.64 12.96
N GLY A 21 -5.40 -20.99 12.39
CA GLY A 21 -6.52 -21.59 13.11
C GLY A 21 -7.35 -20.70 14.04
N VAL A 22 -6.98 -19.47 14.34
CA VAL A 22 -7.72 -18.57 15.22
C VAL A 22 -8.57 -17.60 14.40
N ASP A 23 -9.89 -17.73 14.47
CA ASP A 23 -10.83 -16.78 13.91
C ASP A 23 -11.35 -15.86 15.02
N VAL A 24 -11.06 -14.58 14.92
CA VAL A 24 -11.53 -13.54 15.84
C VAL A 24 -12.35 -12.51 15.04
N PRO A 25 -13.66 -12.73 14.89
CA PRO A 25 -14.51 -11.84 14.10
C PRO A 25 -14.53 -10.39 14.59
N ALA A 26 -14.30 -10.19 15.89
CA ALA A 26 -14.26 -8.88 16.52
C ALA A 26 -12.94 -8.12 16.31
N LEU A 27 -11.98 -8.71 15.57
CA LEU A 27 -10.70 -8.06 15.27
C LEU A 27 -10.92 -6.92 14.28
N ASP A 28 -10.72 -5.67 14.69
CA ASP A 28 -10.90 -4.47 13.87
C ASP A 28 -9.58 -3.88 13.34
N GLY A 29 -8.44 -4.35 13.84
CA GLY A 29 -7.14 -3.96 13.35
C GLY A 29 -6.02 -4.96 13.63
N VAL A 30 -4.98 -4.90 12.80
CA VAL A 30 -3.72 -5.64 12.98
C VAL A 30 -2.56 -4.67 12.89
N ALA A 31 -1.66 -4.72 13.87
CA ALA A 31 -0.39 -4.00 13.82
C ALA A 31 0.76 -4.99 13.60
N PHE A 32 1.49 -4.81 12.51
CA PHE A 32 2.70 -5.57 12.22
C PHE A 32 3.92 -4.88 12.81
N ILE A 33 4.27 -5.16 14.05
CA ILE A 33 5.42 -4.54 14.73
C ILE A 33 6.74 -5.05 14.13
N ASP A 34 6.82 -6.36 13.85
CA ASP A 34 7.92 -6.98 13.12
C ASP A 34 7.34 -8.03 12.16
N PRO A 35 6.87 -7.61 10.99
CA PRO A 35 6.28 -8.54 10.03
C PRO A 35 7.35 -9.51 9.54
N ARG A 36 7.02 -10.81 9.58
CA ARG A 36 7.88 -11.87 9.09
C ARG A 36 8.04 -11.77 7.57
N ASN A 37 9.10 -12.38 7.06
CA ASN A 37 9.38 -12.43 5.62
C ASN A 37 8.46 -13.41 4.85
N SER A 38 7.47 -14.03 5.50
CA SER A 38 6.52 -14.93 4.86
C SER A 38 5.34 -14.13 4.30
N GLU A 39 5.26 -14.00 2.99
CA GLU A 39 4.11 -13.39 2.31
C GLU A 39 2.80 -14.10 2.67
N ILE A 40 2.83 -15.43 2.87
CA ILE A 40 1.66 -16.23 3.25
C ILE A 40 1.13 -15.79 4.61
N ASP A 41 2.01 -15.59 5.61
CA ASP A 41 1.60 -15.15 6.94
C ASP A 41 1.01 -13.74 6.90
N ILE A 42 1.58 -12.86 6.08
CA ILE A 42 1.08 -11.49 5.87
C ILE A 42 -0.32 -11.54 5.24
N VAL A 43 -0.48 -12.26 4.14
CA VAL A 43 -1.77 -12.40 3.44
C VAL A 43 -2.85 -12.97 4.38
N GLN A 44 -2.53 -13.99 5.16
CA GLN A 44 -3.47 -14.57 6.11
C GLN A 44 -3.88 -13.59 7.22
N ALA A 45 -2.92 -12.84 7.78
CA ALA A 45 -3.19 -11.85 8.82
C ALA A 45 -4.02 -10.68 8.27
N VAL A 46 -3.68 -10.20 7.07
CA VAL A 46 -4.46 -9.18 6.33
C VAL A 46 -5.89 -9.66 6.10
N GLY A 47 -6.07 -10.86 5.52
CA GLY A 47 -7.39 -11.42 5.23
C GLY A 47 -8.28 -11.56 6.47
N ARG A 48 -7.69 -11.76 7.65
CA ARG A 48 -8.43 -11.77 8.93
C ARG A 48 -8.81 -10.36 9.40
N ALA A 49 -7.86 -9.41 9.27
CA ALA A 49 -8.10 -8.02 9.67
C ALA A 49 -9.20 -7.35 8.84
N ILE A 50 -9.28 -7.65 7.54
CA ILE A 50 -10.28 -7.06 6.64
C ILE A 50 -11.60 -7.84 6.60
N ARG A 51 -11.69 -9.00 7.28
CA ARG A 51 -12.91 -9.81 7.28
C ARG A 51 -14.08 -9.04 7.85
N LEU A 52 -15.16 -8.98 7.09
CA LEU A 52 -16.39 -8.33 7.53
C LEU A 52 -17.02 -9.12 8.68
N SER A 53 -17.47 -8.41 9.70
CA SER A 53 -18.25 -8.95 10.81
C SER A 53 -19.34 -7.97 11.22
N LYS A 54 -20.34 -8.46 11.98
CA LYS A 54 -21.46 -7.64 12.44
C LYS A 54 -20.94 -6.46 13.30
N GLY A 55 -21.22 -5.24 12.86
CA GLY A 55 -20.79 -4.02 13.56
C GLY A 55 -19.40 -3.50 13.16
N LYS A 56 -18.69 -4.19 12.25
CA LYS A 56 -17.39 -3.77 11.75
C LYS A 56 -17.52 -3.22 10.33
N ALA A 57 -17.29 -1.93 10.16
CA ALA A 57 -17.31 -1.25 8.86
C ALA A 57 -15.93 -1.21 8.19
N ILE A 58 -14.85 -1.13 8.98
CA ILE A 58 -13.48 -0.96 8.51
C ILE A 58 -12.55 -1.91 9.27
N GLY A 59 -11.59 -2.51 8.56
CA GLY A 59 -10.45 -3.20 9.13
C GLY A 59 -9.19 -2.37 8.92
N SER A 60 -8.42 -2.12 9.99
CA SER A 60 -7.22 -1.31 9.93
C SER A 60 -5.95 -2.17 9.98
N ILE A 61 -4.96 -1.80 9.16
CA ILE A 61 -3.63 -2.41 9.20
C ILE A 61 -2.62 -1.31 9.47
N VAL A 62 -1.81 -1.50 10.52
CA VAL A 62 -0.79 -0.54 10.96
C VAL A 62 0.59 -1.18 10.80
N ILE A 63 1.49 -0.48 10.15
CA ILE A 63 2.87 -0.92 9.92
C ILE A 63 3.81 0.20 10.37
N PRO A 64 4.39 0.12 11.58
CA PRO A 64 5.39 1.10 12.01
C PRO A 64 6.70 0.86 11.26
N VAL A 65 7.30 1.93 10.75
CA VAL A 65 8.62 1.91 10.11
C VAL A 65 9.49 2.97 10.77
N PHE A 66 10.72 2.60 11.11
CA PHE A 66 11.70 3.54 11.60
C PHE A 66 12.45 4.18 10.42
N ILE A 67 12.54 5.51 10.42
CA ILE A 67 13.24 6.30 9.40
C ILE A 67 14.19 7.24 10.12
N GLU A 68 15.46 7.31 9.69
CA GLU A 68 16.43 8.29 10.18
C GLU A 68 16.30 9.60 9.39
N ASP A 69 16.47 10.75 10.08
CA ASP A 69 16.15 12.10 9.55
C ASP A 69 17.00 12.56 8.35
N HIS A 70 18.05 11.86 7.98
CA HIS A 70 19.01 12.29 6.96
C HIS A 70 19.23 11.28 5.83
N ASP A 71 18.40 10.24 5.78
CA ASP A 71 18.54 9.19 4.78
C ASP A 71 18.05 9.65 3.40
N ASP A 72 18.71 9.16 2.36
CA ASP A 72 18.23 9.34 0.99
C ASP A 72 16.90 8.59 0.80
N PRO A 73 15.85 9.26 0.27
CA PRO A 73 14.55 8.61 0.10
C PRO A 73 14.60 7.30 -0.66
N ASP A 74 15.42 7.20 -1.71
CA ASP A 74 15.51 6.00 -2.53
C ASP A 74 16.16 4.83 -1.75
N GLU A 75 17.16 5.11 -0.94
CA GLU A 75 17.79 4.09 -0.08
C GLU A 75 16.82 3.59 0.98
N VAL A 76 16.12 4.50 1.66
CA VAL A 76 15.12 4.17 2.69
C VAL A 76 13.98 3.33 2.11
N LEU A 77 13.38 3.78 1.01
CA LEU A 77 12.21 3.13 0.41
C LEU A 77 12.53 1.76 -0.21
N ASN A 78 13.80 1.48 -0.52
CA ASN A 78 14.28 0.18 -0.96
C ASN A 78 14.82 -0.69 0.19
N SER A 79 14.84 -0.18 1.41
CA SER A 79 15.34 -0.89 2.59
C SER A 79 14.48 -2.08 3.00
N SER A 80 15.04 -2.95 3.85
CA SER A 80 14.34 -4.13 4.34
C SER A 80 13.02 -3.83 5.08
N PRO A 81 12.91 -2.80 5.96
CA PRO A 81 11.64 -2.42 6.56
C PRO A 81 10.55 -2.08 5.54
N PHE A 82 10.87 -1.28 4.53
CA PHE A 82 9.89 -0.90 3.51
C PHE A 82 9.49 -2.06 2.59
N LYS A 83 10.35 -3.04 2.33
CA LYS A 83 9.94 -4.26 1.61
C LYS A 83 8.78 -4.97 2.30
N LYS A 84 8.71 -4.94 3.62
CA LYS A 84 7.60 -5.49 4.40
C LYS A 84 6.32 -4.66 4.22
N VAL A 85 6.42 -3.33 4.12
CA VAL A 85 5.28 -2.45 3.79
C VAL A 85 4.71 -2.83 2.42
N TRP A 86 5.58 -2.94 1.42
CA TRP A 86 5.14 -3.30 0.07
C TRP A 86 4.50 -4.69 0.00
N ALA A 87 5.01 -5.66 0.75
CA ALA A 87 4.40 -6.98 0.83
C ALA A 87 2.98 -6.91 1.42
N VAL A 88 2.74 -6.10 2.45
CA VAL A 88 1.39 -5.90 3.01
C VAL A 88 0.47 -5.18 2.04
N VAL A 89 0.95 -4.15 1.34
CA VAL A 89 0.14 -3.45 0.32
C VAL A 89 -0.25 -4.38 -0.81
N ASN A 90 0.66 -5.22 -1.29
CA ASN A 90 0.37 -6.23 -2.31
C ASN A 90 -0.65 -7.28 -1.81
N ALA A 91 -0.56 -7.69 -0.56
CA ALA A 91 -1.54 -8.57 0.04
C ALA A 91 -2.92 -7.92 0.13
N LEU A 92 -3.00 -6.64 0.53
CA LEU A 92 -4.25 -5.86 0.53
C LEU A 92 -4.86 -5.78 -0.86
N ARG A 93 -4.05 -5.42 -1.87
CA ARG A 93 -4.49 -5.35 -3.26
C ARG A 93 -5.11 -6.66 -3.75
N SER A 94 -4.54 -7.80 -3.37
CA SER A 94 -5.06 -9.11 -3.79
C SER A 94 -6.41 -9.48 -3.13
N HIS A 95 -6.79 -8.80 -2.06
CA HIS A 95 -8.03 -9.04 -1.32
C HIS A 95 -9.07 -7.92 -1.44
N ASP A 96 -8.70 -6.75 -1.95
CA ASP A 96 -9.56 -5.58 -2.14
C ASP A 96 -9.45 -5.11 -3.59
N GLU A 97 -10.41 -5.54 -4.42
CA GLU A 97 -10.48 -5.20 -5.85
C GLU A 97 -10.54 -3.68 -6.07
N GLY A 98 -11.32 -2.96 -5.26
CA GLY A 98 -11.43 -1.50 -5.38
C GLY A 98 -10.11 -0.78 -5.04
N LEU A 99 -9.31 -1.29 -4.11
CA LEU A 99 -7.95 -0.79 -3.89
C LEU A 99 -7.05 -1.10 -5.09
N GLY A 100 -7.17 -2.31 -5.64
CA GLY A 100 -6.41 -2.72 -6.83
C GLY A 100 -6.67 -1.79 -8.01
N GLU A 101 -7.92 -1.55 -8.34
CA GLU A 101 -8.33 -0.64 -9.43
C GLU A 101 -7.83 0.80 -9.19
N GLN A 102 -7.93 1.31 -7.97
CA GLN A 102 -7.45 2.64 -7.63
C GLN A 102 -5.94 2.77 -7.82
N LEU A 103 -5.15 1.79 -7.37
CA LEU A 103 -3.70 1.78 -7.55
C LEU A 103 -3.31 1.72 -9.03
N ASP A 104 -4.02 0.93 -9.84
CA ASP A 104 -3.79 0.83 -11.29
C ASP A 104 -4.09 2.16 -12.00
N GLN A 105 -5.19 2.84 -11.63
CA GLN A 105 -5.52 4.18 -12.15
C GLN A 105 -4.47 5.23 -11.77
N LEU A 106 -3.94 5.16 -10.54
CA LEU A 106 -2.85 6.05 -10.11
C LEU A 106 -1.56 5.77 -10.88
N ARG A 107 -1.26 4.51 -11.19
CA ARG A 107 -0.11 4.12 -12.02
C ARG A 107 -0.23 4.65 -13.45
N GLN A 108 -1.42 4.55 -14.03
CA GLN A 108 -1.73 5.11 -15.35
C GLN A 108 -1.60 6.64 -15.36
N ALA A 109 -2.13 7.31 -14.33
CA ALA A 109 -2.00 8.76 -14.19
C ALA A 109 -0.54 9.21 -14.04
N LEU A 110 0.29 8.42 -13.34
CA LEU A 110 1.73 8.67 -13.24
C LEU A 110 2.39 8.60 -14.62
N GLY A 111 2.07 7.60 -15.43
CA GLY A 111 2.57 7.49 -16.81
C GLY A 111 2.14 8.67 -17.68
N LYS A 112 0.87 9.07 -17.58
CA LYS A 112 0.28 10.12 -18.41
C LYS A 112 0.71 11.54 -18.06
N ARG A 113 0.84 11.85 -16.77
CA ARG A 113 1.02 13.21 -16.25
C ARG A 113 2.30 13.41 -15.44
N GLY A 114 3.04 12.35 -15.16
CA GLY A 114 4.23 12.40 -14.29
C GLY A 114 3.93 12.71 -12.82
N THR A 115 2.64 12.74 -12.42
CA THR A 115 2.22 13.06 -11.05
C THR A 115 1.39 11.93 -10.46
N VAL A 116 1.53 11.73 -9.16
CA VAL A 116 0.82 10.70 -8.40
C VAL A 116 -0.21 11.36 -7.50
N GLY A 117 -1.45 10.84 -7.52
CA GLY A 117 -2.45 11.11 -6.48
C GLY A 117 -2.27 10.18 -5.28
N GLN A 118 -3.04 10.40 -4.23
CA GLN A 118 -3.07 9.54 -3.05
C GLN A 118 -4.12 8.44 -3.20
N ALA A 119 -3.81 7.26 -2.66
CA ALA A 119 -4.77 6.17 -2.53
C ALA A 119 -5.64 6.40 -1.28
N ASP A 120 -6.97 6.48 -1.43
CA ASP A 120 -7.90 6.85 -0.35
C ASP A 120 -7.85 5.91 0.87
N LYS A 121 -7.51 4.65 0.62
CA LYS A 121 -7.44 3.61 1.66
C LYS A 121 -6.08 3.48 2.33
N ILE A 122 -5.08 4.23 1.87
CA ILE A 122 -3.71 4.18 2.40
C ILE A 122 -3.34 5.56 2.94
N THR A 123 -2.99 5.61 4.20
CA THR A 123 -2.57 6.84 4.87
C THR A 123 -1.17 6.66 5.44
N PHE A 124 -0.30 7.60 5.16
CA PHE A 124 1.01 7.70 5.79
C PHE A 124 0.96 8.74 6.90
N ASP A 125 1.20 8.29 8.13
CA ASP A 125 1.39 9.18 9.28
C ASP A 125 2.89 9.44 9.43
N LEU A 126 3.35 10.52 8.81
CA LEU A 126 4.76 10.87 8.73
C LEU A 126 5.12 11.95 9.76
N PRO A 127 6.31 11.88 10.40
CA PRO A 127 6.82 12.95 11.23
C PRO A 127 6.90 14.27 10.46
N THR A 128 6.71 15.39 11.16
CA THR A 128 6.81 16.74 10.58
C THR A 128 8.20 17.10 10.06
N THR A 129 9.22 16.34 10.44
CA THR A 129 10.60 16.47 9.97
C THR A 129 10.81 15.91 8.56
N ILE A 130 9.89 15.06 8.08
CA ILE A 130 9.96 14.46 6.75
C ILE A 130 9.75 15.53 5.66
N THR A 131 10.61 15.54 4.68
CA THR A 131 10.55 16.50 3.58
C THR A 131 9.44 16.16 2.59
N GLN A 132 8.92 17.17 1.88
CA GLN A 132 7.98 16.96 0.78
C GLN A 132 8.55 16.03 -0.30
N LYS A 133 9.85 16.13 -0.59
CA LYS A 133 10.54 15.25 -1.55
C LYS A 133 10.44 13.78 -1.14
N PHE A 134 10.56 13.48 0.15
CA PHE A 134 10.40 12.11 0.64
C PHE A 134 8.96 11.64 0.47
N GLN A 135 7.98 12.47 0.79
CA GLN A 135 6.56 12.15 0.59
C GLN A 135 6.26 11.81 -0.88
N GLU A 136 6.70 12.64 -1.81
CA GLU A 136 6.52 12.42 -3.25
C GLU A 136 7.17 11.09 -3.70
N ALA A 137 8.39 10.82 -3.23
CA ALA A 137 9.09 9.56 -3.53
C ALA A 137 8.35 8.34 -2.93
N LEU A 138 7.79 8.47 -1.72
CA LEU A 138 6.99 7.43 -1.07
C LEU A 138 5.72 7.12 -1.85
N ASP A 139 4.98 8.15 -2.31
CA ASP A 139 3.76 7.99 -3.10
C ASP A 139 4.05 7.30 -4.44
N VAL A 140 5.12 7.70 -5.13
CA VAL A 140 5.57 7.03 -6.37
C VAL A 140 5.94 5.57 -6.09
N LYS A 141 6.75 5.34 -5.06
CA LYS A 141 7.23 3.99 -4.72
C LYS A 141 6.10 3.06 -4.29
N LEU A 142 5.10 3.56 -3.57
CA LEU A 142 3.91 2.80 -3.23
C LEU A 142 3.26 2.22 -4.49
N ILE A 143 2.99 3.07 -5.47
CA ILE A 143 2.31 2.69 -6.71
C ILE A 143 3.19 1.75 -7.54
N GLU A 144 4.49 2.04 -7.66
CA GLU A 144 5.43 1.17 -8.37
C GLU A 144 5.55 -0.23 -7.77
N SER A 145 5.52 -0.32 -6.45
CA SER A 145 5.66 -1.58 -5.73
C SER A 145 4.38 -2.42 -5.73
N ALA A 146 3.23 -1.78 -5.87
CA ALA A 146 1.92 -2.41 -5.77
C ALA A 146 1.25 -2.66 -7.13
N THR A 147 1.81 -2.19 -8.25
CA THR A 147 1.19 -2.29 -9.58
C THR A 147 2.15 -2.89 -10.60
N VAL A 148 1.61 -3.30 -11.75
CA VAL A 148 2.42 -3.77 -12.88
C VAL A 148 2.83 -2.61 -13.78
N SER A 149 3.93 -2.78 -14.52
CA SER A 149 4.45 -1.72 -15.39
C SER A 149 3.55 -1.41 -16.59
N TRP A 150 2.62 -2.31 -16.95
CA TRP A 150 1.70 -2.12 -18.07
C TRP A 150 0.88 -0.82 -17.94
N GLU A 151 0.30 -0.57 -16.77
CA GLU A 151 -0.52 0.61 -16.50
C GLU A 151 0.26 1.91 -16.72
N PHE A 152 1.53 1.91 -16.35
CA PHE A 152 2.42 3.05 -16.59
C PHE A 152 2.62 3.31 -18.09
N TRP A 153 2.97 2.27 -18.85
CA TRP A 153 3.18 2.40 -20.29
C TRP A 153 1.90 2.77 -21.05
N PHE A 154 0.78 2.25 -20.60
CA PHE A 154 -0.52 2.61 -21.15
C PHE A 154 -0.83 4.10 -20.90
N GLY A 155 -0.58 4.60 -19.69
CA GLY A 155 -0.72 6.04 -19.39
C GLY A 155 0.18 6.93 -20.22
N LEU A 156 1.44 6.51 -20.46
CA LEU A 156 2.35 7.23 -21.36
C LEU A 156 1.79 7.29 -22.81
N LEU A 157 1.22 6.19 -23.27
CA LEU A 157 0.62 6.14 -24.62
C LEU A 157 -0.62 7.03 -24.73
N GLU A 158 -1.46 7.05 -23.70
CA GLU A 158 -2.61 7.98 -23.64
C GLU A 158 -2.17 9.44 -23.64
N GLY A 159 -1.13 9.77 -22.88
CA GLY A 159 -0.54 11.12 -22.90
C GLY A 159 0.01 11.50 -24.28
N TYR A 160 0.64 10.55 -24.97
CA TYR A 160 1.11 10.74 -26.33
C TYR A 160 -0.06 10.99 -27.31
N GLU A 161 -1.13 10.18 -27.25
CA GLU A 161 -2.31 10.35 -28.08
C GLU A 161 -2.98 11.73 -27.88
N GLU A 162 -3.09 12.17 -26.63
CA GLU A 162 -3.66 13.49 -26.33
C GLU A 162 -2.83 14.64 -26.92
N GLU A 163 -1.50 14.50 -26.98
CA GLU A 163 -0.60 15.52 -27.49
C GLU A 163 -0.49 15.52 -29.01
N PHE A 164 -0.43 14.33 -29.64
CA PHE A 164 -0.15 14.16 -31.07
C PHE A 164 -1.36 13.72 -31.91
N GLY A 165 -2.44 13.28 -31.28
CA GLY A 165 -3.68 12.88 -31.94
C GLY A 165 -3.68 11.47 -32.53
N ASP A 166 -2.63 10.70 -32.32
CA ASP A 166 -2.52 9.30 -32.72
C ASP A 166 -1.59 8.50 -31.77
N CYS A 167 -1.56 7.17 -31.93
CA CYS A 167 -0.71 6.26 -31.16
C CYS A 167 0.56 5.82 -31.92
N LEU A 168 0.97 6.54 -32.98
CA LEU A 168 2.11 6.18 -33.83
C LEU A 168 3.42 6.70 -33.26
N VAL A 169 3.80 6.15 -32.11
CA VAL A 169 4.98 6.58 -31.37
C VAL A 169 6.26 6.37 -32.19
N ALA A 170 7.01 7.43 -32.45
CA ALA A 170 8.26 7.36 -33.19
C ALA A 170 9.31 6.52 -32.42
N ARG A 171 10.11 5.69 -33.15
CA ARG A 171 11.10 4.78 -32.55
C ARG A 171 12.08 5.44 -31.57
N ARG A 172 12.32 6.74 -31.68
CA ARG A 172 13.25 7.51 -30.83
C ARG A 172 12.54 8.54 -29.95
N PHE A 173 11.22 8.41 -29.75
CA PHE A 173 10.48 9.28 -28.85
C PHE A 173 10.98 9.10 -27.41
N LYS A 174 11.17 10.23 -26.74
CA LYS A 174 11.47 10.28 -25.31
C LYS A 174 10.36 11.06 -24.64
N SER A 175 9.69 10.47 -23.67
CA SER A 175 8.82 11.22 -22.77
C SER A 175 9.68 12.12 -21.88
N ASN A 176 9.25 13.33 -21.67
CA ASN A 176 9.87 14.28 -20.72
C ASN A 176 9.60 13.82 -19.29
#